data_25f782912f4b6fadc724f3f557949246
#
_entry.id   25f782912f4b6fadc724f3f557949246
#
_cell.length_a   1.000
_cell.length_b   1.000
_cell.length_c   1.000
_cell.angle_alpha   90.00
_cell.angle_beta   90.00
_cell.angle_gamma   90.00
#
_symmetry.space_group_name_H-M   'P 1'
#
loop_
_entity.id
_entity.type
_entity.pdbx_description
1 polymer ?
#
loop_
_entity_poly.entity_id
_entity_poly.type
_entity_poly.pdbx_seq_one_letter_code
_entity_poly.pdbx_strand_id
1 'polypeptide(L)'
;YLYCKDAAKALQLMADKGKANAIYCLGSGKAKKLECYIKTIKNIINPDAILGIGKIPYSPNQVMMLCANIDNLKSDLDFEPEYSFEEGIAETIDWWRKKLMIN
;
A
#
# COMPACT_ATOMS: atom_id res chain seq x y z
N TYR A 1 -2.35 -2.56 0.05
CA TYR A 1 -1.32 -1.60 0.41
C TYR A 1 -1.77 -0.18 0.13
N LEU A 2 -1.38 0.74 0.98
CA LEU A 2 -1.70 2.16 0.85
C LEU A 2 -0.45 2.98 1.16
N TYR A 3 -0.12 3.95 0.31
CA TYR A 3 1.03 4.79 0.52
C TYR A 3 0.83 5.69 1.75
N CYS A 4 1.90 5.95 2.50
CA CYS A 4 1.83 6.68 3.76
C CYS A 4 1.27 8.11 3.63
N LYS A 5 1.52 8.79 2.52
CA LYS A 5 0.95 10.12 2.26
C LYS A 5 -0.57 10.06 2.11
N ASP A 6 -1.08 9.01 1.44
CA ASP A 6 -2.53 8.80 1.33
C ASP A 6 -3.14 8.41 2.68
N ALA A 7 -2.44 7.60 3.47
CA ALA A 7 -2.89 7.25 4.81
C ALA A 7 -2.99 8.49 5.71
N ALA A 8 -1.99 9.38 5.65
CA ALA A 8 -1.99 10.63 6.41
C ALA A 8 -3.16 11.53 6.00
N LYS A 9 -3.43 11.64 4.71
CA LYS A 9 -4.56 12.42 4.21
C LYS A 9 -5.90 11.85 4.67
N ALA A 10 -6.05 10.53 4.66
CA ALA A 10 -7.26 9.87 5.15
C ALA A 10 -7.48 10.16 6.63
N LEU A 11 -6.43 10.09 7.46
CA LEU A 11 -6.51 10.41 8.88
C LEU A 11 -6.90 11.88 9.11
N GLN A 12 -6.39 12.80 8.32
CA GLN A 12 -6.76 14.21 8.37
C GLN A 12 -8.24 14.41 8.06
N LEU A 13 -8.73 13.75 7.00
CA LEU A 13 -10.14 13.81 6.62
C LEU A 13 -11.04 13.21 7.71
N MET A 14 -10.62 12.13 8.36
CA MET A 14 -11.37 11.56 9.48
C MET A 14 -11.50 12.55 10.64
N ALA A 15 -10.43 13.28 10.94
CA ALA A 15 -10.44 14.29 11.99
C ALA A 15 -11.36 15.46 11.64
N ASP A 16 -11.37 15.89 10.37
CA ASP A 16 -12.12 17.06 9.92
C ASP A 16 -13.60 16.75 9.63
N LYS A 17 -13.90 15.61 9.05
CA LYS A 17 -15.22 15.27 8.51
C LYS A 17 -15.78 13.94 8.97
N GLY A 18 -15.02 13.15 9.72
CA GLY A 18 -15.44 11.83 10.17
C GLY A 18 -16.67 11.91 11.07
N LYS A 19 -17.55 10.92 10.96
CA LYS A 19 -18.73 10.81 11.81
C LYS A 19 -18.34 10.27 13.19
N ALA A 20 -18.94 10.82 14.24
CA ALA A 20 -18.68 10.38 15.61
C ALA A 20 -19.00 8.88 15.76
N ASN A 21 -18.11 8.15 16.42
CA ASN A 21 -18.22 6.71 16.67
C ASN A 21 -18.23 5.82 15.40
N ALA A 22 -17.95 6.37 14.23
CA ALA A 22 -17.82 5.58 13.01
C ALA A 22 -16.47 4.88 12.96
N ILE A 23 -16.44 3.72 12.30
CA ILE A 23 -15.23 2.94 12.06
C ILE A 23 -14.91 3.01 10.58
N TYR A 24 -13.70 3.40 10.25
CA TYR A 24 -13.23 3.47 8.88
C TYR A 24 -12.08 2.49 8.65
N CYS A 25 -12.28 1.56 7.70
CA CYS A 25 -11.18 0.70 7.26
C CYS A 25 -10.28 1.49 6.32
N LEU A 26 -8.99 1.48 6.57
CA LEU A 26 -8.01 2.25 5.81
C LEU A 26 -7.22 1.32 4.89
N GLY A 27 -7.26 1.61 3.61
CA GLY A 27 -6.55 0.85 2.58
C GLY A 27 -6.76 1.47 1.21
N SER A 28 -6.20 0.84 0.18
CA SER A 28 -6.37 1.30 -1.20
C SER A 28 -7.71 0.87 -1.81
N GLY A 29 -8.37 -0.12 -1.23
CA GLY A 29 -9.56 -0.75 -1.80
C GLY A 29 -9.27 -1.65 -3.00
N LYS A 30 -8.00 -1.85 -3.33
CA LYS A 30 -7.56 -2.69 -4.45
C LYS A 30 -6.67 -3.82 -3.95
N ALA A 31 -6.91 -5.03 -4.43
CA ALA A 31 -6.10 -6.19 -4.09
C ALA A 31 -5.41 -6.72 -5.35
N LYS A 32 -4.12 -7.03 -5.21
CA LYS A 32 -3.32 -7.71 -6.23
C LYS A 32 -2.55 -8.84 -5.56
N LYS A 33 -2.09 -9.80 -6.34
CA LYS A 33 -1.19 -10.83 -5.82
C LYS A 33 0.08 -10.20 -5.27
N LEU A 34 0.55 -10.68 -4.13
CA LEU A 34 1.78 -10.18 -3.50
C LEU A 34 2.98 -10.24 -4.46
N GLU A 35 3.02 -11.26 -5.30
CA GLU A 35 4.03 -11.41 -6.35
C GLU A 35 4.11 -10.17 -7.26
N CYS A 36 2.95 -9.58 -7.61
CA CYS A 36 2.93 -8.38 -8.46
C CYS A 36 3.62 -7.19 -7.79
N TYR A 37 3.39 -7.00 -6.49
CA TYR A 37 4.04 -5.94 -5.71
C TYR A 37 5.55 -6.15 -5.63
N ILE A 38 5.97 -7.37 -5.35
CA ILE A 38 7.39 -7.73 -5.23
C ILE A 38 8.11 -7.52 -6.57
N LYS A 39 7.49 -7.93 -7.67
CA LYS A 39 8.07 -7.73 -9.02
C LYS A 39 8.19 -6.26 -9.38
N THR A 40 7.22 -5.43 -8.99
CA THR A 40 7.29 -3.98 -9.19
C THR A 40 8.50 -3.39 -8.47
N ILE A 41 8.71 -3.74 -7.21
CA ILE A 41 9.86 -3.29 -6.42
C ILE A 41 11.17 -3.73 -7.06
N LYS A 42 11.24 -5.01 -7.44
CA LYS A 42 12.41 -5.56 -8.14
C LYS A 42 12.77 -4.77 -9.39
N ASN A 43 11.77 -4.50 -10.23
CA ASN A 43 11.99 -3.80 -11.51
C ASN A 43 12.49 -2.39 -11.33
N ILE A 44 12.12 -1.72 -10.25
CA ILE A 44 12.59 -0.37 -9.93
C ILE A 44 14.02 -0.39 -9.40
N ILE A 45 14.34 -1.33 -8.51
CA ILE A 45 15.64 -1.39 -7.83
C ILE A 45 16.68 -2.08 -8.69
N ASN A 46 16.40 -3.29 -9.14
CA ASN A 46 17.30 -4.11 -9.94
C ASN A 46 16.51 -5.15 -10.74
N PRO A 47 16.23 -4.90 -12.03
CA PRO A 47 15.47 -5.83 -12.86
C PRO A 47 16.09 -7.23 -12.99
N ASP A 48 17.39 -7.34 -12.78
CA ASP A 48 18.13 -8.61 -12.90
C ASP A 48 18.18 -9.40 -11.60
N ALA A 49 17.60 -8.90 -10.51
CA ALA A 49 17.60 -9.61 -9.23
C ALA A 49 16.82 -10.91 -9.32
N ILE A 50 17.34 -11.96 -8.66
CA ILE A 50 16.69 -13.27 -8.61
C ILE A 50 15.77 -13.32 -7.39
N LEU A 51 14.50 -13.65 -7.64
CA LEU A 51 13.50 -13.78 -6.58
C LEU A 51 13.25 -15.24 -6.24
N GLY A 52 13.12 -15.53 -4.95
CA GLY A 52 12.77 -16.87 -4.46
C GLY A 52 11.27 -17.10 -4.32
N ILE A 53 10.48 -16.67 -5.30
CA ILE A 53 9.01 -16.79 -5.23
C ILE A 53 8.62 -18.27 -5.14
N GLY A 54 7.76 -18.59 -4.16
CA GLY A 54 7.27 -19.96 -3.95
C GLY A 54 8.20 -20.87 -3.19
N LYS A 55 9.39 -20.41 -2.77
CA LYS A 55 10.36 -21.25 -2.04
C LYS A 55 9.97 -21.49 -0.59
N ILE A 56 9.23 -20.58 0.02
CA ILE A 56 8.74 -20.71 1.39
C ILE A 56 7.25 -21.08 1.32
N PRO A 57 6.84 -22.20 1.90
CA PRO A 57 5.44 -22.61 1.86
C PRO A 57 4.58 -21.70 2.73
N TYR A 58 3.28 -21.63 2.41
CA TYR A 58 2.32 -20.91 3.22
C TYR A 58 2.18 -21.55 4.60
N SER A 59 1.97 -20.73 5.62
CA SER A 59 1.60 -21.25 6.95
C SER A 59 0.18 -21.84 6.91
N PRO A 60 -0.15 -22.79 7.82
CA PRO A 60 -1.48 -23.43 7.83
C PRO A 60 -2.65 -22.45 7.93
N ASN A 61 -2.45 -21.31 8.59
CA ASN A 61 -3.48 -20.30 8.82
C ASN A 61 -3.25 -19.02 7.98
N GLN A 62 -2.57 -19.15 6.85
CA GLN A 62 -2.26 -18.01 5.99
C GLN A 62 -3.52 -17.38 5.42
N VAL A 63 -3.67 -16.07 5.59
CA VAL A 63 -4.72 -15.31 4.91
C VAL A 63 -4.29 -15.12 3.46
N MET A 64 -5.03 -15.73 2.54
CA MET A 64 -4.68 -15.73 1.12
C MET A 64 -5.14 -14.48 0.39
N MET A 65 -6.14 -13.77 0.91
CA MET A 65 -6.63 -12.53 0.35
C MET A 65 -7.00 -11.56 1.48
N LEU A 66 -6.46 -10.36 1.42
CA LEU A 66 -6.78 -9.30 2.37
C LEU A 66 -6.96 -8.00 1.59
N CYS A 67 -8.17 -7.47 1.62
CA CYS A 67 -8.50 -6.22 0.96
C CYS A 67 -9.45 -5.43 1.84
N ALA A 68 -9.09 -4.19 2.17
CA ALA A 68 -9.96 -3.33 2.97
C ALA A 68 -11.15 -2.86 2.15
N ASN A 69 -12.33 -2.89 2.76
CA ASN A 69 -13.51 -2.24 2.20
C ASN A 69 -13.48 -0.77 2.62
N ILE A 70 -13.25 0.11 1.67
CA ILE A 70 -13.14 1.55 1.91
C ILE A 70 -14.39 2.33 1.52
N ASP A 71 -15.54 1.68 1.40
CA ASP A 71 -16.79 2.33 1.00
C ASP A 71 -17.15 3.49 1.94
N ASN A 72 -16.98 3.30 3.25
CA ASN A 72 -17.25 4.37 4.22
C ASN A 72 -16.29 5.55 4.09
N LEU A 73 -15.03 5.30 3.77
CA LEU A 73 -14.08 6.38 3.49
C LEU A 73 -14.51 7.21 2.28
N LYS A 74 -14.97 6.54 1.23
CA LYS A 74 -15.41 7.20 0.01
C LYS A 74 -16.71 7.97 0.24
N SER A 75 -17.70 7.35 0.87
CA SER A 75 -19.03 7.93 1.03
C SER A 75 -19.05 9.08 2.04
N ASP A 76 -18.35 8.93 3.18
CA ASP A 76 -18.39 9.92 4.26
C ASP A 76 -17.34 11.01 4.09
N LEU A 77 -16.17 10.70 3.56
CA LEU A 77 -15.01 11.58 3.52
C LEU A 77 -14.57 11.96 2.11
N ASP A 78 -15.23 11.41 1.08
CA ASP A 78 -14.86 11.61 -0.32
C ASP A 78 -13.37 11.28 -0.59
N PHE A 79 -12.86 10.28 0.13
CA PHE A 79 -11.46 9.88 0.05
C PHE A 79 -11.20 8.99 -1.16
N GLU A 80 -10.15 9.32 -1.91
CA GLU A 80 -9.57 8.44 -2.92
C GLU A 80 -8.05 8.49 -2.81
N PRO A 81 -7.35 7.34 -2.93
CA PRO A 81 -5.89 7.35 -2.98
C PRO A 81 -5.39 8.18 -4.16
N GLU A 82 -4.42 9.05 -3.91
CA GLU A 82 -3.80 9.88 -4.95
C GLU A 82 -2.60 9.17 -5.60
N TYR A 83 -2.05 8.17 -4.93
CA TYR A 83 -0.87 7.44 -5.39
C TYR A 83 -1.24 6.02 -5.74
N SER A 84 -0.80 5.54 -6.91
CA SER A 84 -0.78 4.12 -7.21
C SER A 84 0.32 3.44 -6.39
N PHE A 85 0.31 2.10 -6.33
CA PHE A 85 1.40 1.37 -5.68
C PHE A 85 2.75 1.70 -6.34
N GLU A 86 2.78 1.74 -7.66
CA GLU A 86 3.98 2.04 -8.43
C GLU A 86 4.53 3.43 -8.11
N GLU A 87 3.68 4.44 -8.05
CA GLU A 87 4.08 5.80 -7.69
C GLU A 87 4.59 5.89 -6.25
N GLY A 88 3.87 5.31 -5.31
CA GLY A 88 4.24 5.32 -3.90
C GLY A 88 5.53 4.57 -3.62
N ILE A 89 5.71 3.40 -4.22
CA ILE A 89 6.92 2.62 -4.00
C ILE A 89 8.14 3.26 -4.66
N ALA A 90 7.96 3.93 -5.81
CA ALA A 90 9.03 4.67 -6.45
C ALA A 90 9.55 5.81 -5.56
N GLU A 91 8.65 6.59 -4.95
CA GLU A 91 9.03 7.61 -3.97
C GLU A 91 9.73 7.02 -2.75
N THR A 92 9.21 5.90 -2.25
CA THR A 92 9.79 5.21 -1.08
C THR A 92 11.21 4.74 -1.36
N ILE A 93 11.44 4.14 -2.53
CA ILE A 93 12.76 3.67 -2.94
C ILE A 93 13.73 4.85 -3.11
N ASP A 94 13.27 5.93 -3.75
CA ASP A 94 14.09 7.13 -3.92
C ASP A 94 14.51 7.72 -2.57
N TRP A 95 13.57 7.78 -1.61
CA TRP A 95 13.85 8.25 -0.26
C TRP A 95 14.92 7.39 0.43
N TRP A 96 14.80 6.07 0.34
CA TRP A 96 15.79 5.15 0.92
C TRP A 96 17.16 5.27 0.26
N ARG A 97 17.19 5.41 -1.07
CA ARG A 97 18.46 5.63 -1.80
C ARG A 97 19.17 6.87 -1.31
N LYS A 98 18.46 7.97 -1.15
CA LYS A 98 19.02 9.21 -0.63
C LYS A 98 19.48 9.06 0.81
N LYS A 99 18.67 8.43 1.66
CA LYS A 99 19.00 8.21 3.07
C LYS A 99 20.23 7.32 3.26
N LEU A 100 20.37 6.29 2.45
CA LEU A 100 21.48 5.36 2.51
C LEU A 100 22.66 5.79 1.64
N MET A 101 22.54 6.91 0.94
CA MET A 101 23.56 7.43 0.01
C MET A 101 23.91 6.43 -1.10
N ILE A 102 22.90 5.72 -1.61
CA ILE A 102 23.01 4.77 -2.71
C ILE A 102 22.46 5.43 -3.97
N ASN A 103 23.21 5.30 -5.06
CA ASN A 103 22.81 5.84 -6.38
C ASN A 103 21.94 4.88 -7.17
#